data_46536037a05a06bed5ba8b7b19f488fd
#
_entry.id   46536037a05a06bed5ba8b7b19f488fd
#
_cell.length_a   1.000
_cell.length_b   1.000
_cell.length_c   1.000
_cell.angle_alpha   90.00
_cell.angle_beta   90.00
_cell.angle_gamma   90.00
#
_symmetry.space_group_name_H-M   'P 1'
#
loop_
_entity.id
_entity.type
_entity.pdbx_description
1 polymer ?
#
loop_
_entity_poly.entity_id
_entity_poly.type
_entity_poly.pdbx_seq_one_letter_code
_entity_poly.pdbx_strand_id
1 'polypeptide(L)'
;MGITDFYGSDRTNDGVKTIRHAHAIGVTFFDTAELYGWGDNERIVGKALAPVREDVVIATKFGWTRDYGYNSRPEHIRKVLDNSLRCLGVEYVDVLYQHRVDPEVPIEDVAGTVKDLIDAGKVGHFGLSEAGPETIRRAHAVQPVAMLQTEYSLFERDVEAVFPVLSELGIGFVPYSPLGRGFLTGSAKPAADYDKSDMRSFDPRWQPGAFEQNVEAVRQLTLLAQARGIKVSQLALAWLLAQGDHIVPIPGTRSIARLDENVGAAHVELSADDLAEIARILPSGGFGARYPEAFMPQWT
;
A
#
# COMPACT_ATOMS: atom_id res chain seq x y z
N MET A 1 -6.69 5.79 1.58
CA MET A 1 -7.36 4.98 2.59
C MET A 1 -7.61 5.78 3.87
N GLY A 2 -6.64 6.08 4.70
CA GLY A 2 -6.87 6.79 5.98
C GLY A 2 -7.51 8.19 5.92
N ILE A 3 -7.69 8.79 4.75
CA ILE A 3 -8.39 10.07 4.58
C ILE A 3 -9.92 9.89 4.63
N THR A 4 -10.43 8.74 4.20
CA THR A 4 -11.87 8.46 4.10
C THR A 4 -12.36 7.38 5.05
N ASP A 5 -11.64 6.25 5.16
CA ASP A 5 -12.12 5.04 5.84
C ASP A 5 -11.01 4.30 6.61
N PHE A 6 -11.38 3.26 7.37
CA PHE A 6 -10.55 2.22 8.00
C PHE A 6 -9.74 2.62 9.23
N TYR A 7 -9.48 3.90 9.49
CA TYR A 7 -8.68 4.38 10.62
C TYR A 7 -9.43 5.40 11.48
N GLY A 8 -10.63 5.00 11.94
CA GLY A 8 -11.49 5.81 12.80
C GLY A 8 -12.26 6.91 12.07
N SER A 9 -13.12 7.59 12.80
CA SER A 9 -14.11 8.55 12.28
C SER A 9 -13.61 10.00 12.18
N ASP A 10 -12.38 10.29 12.60
CA ASP A 10 -11.85 11.66 12.54
C ASP A 10 -11.58 12.09 11.10
N ARG A 11 -12.46 12.94 10.57
CA ARG A 11 -12.40 13.51 9.21
C ARG A 11 -12.04 15.01 9.22
N THR A 12 -11.47 15.51 10.30
CA THR A 12 -11.18 16.95 10.47
C THR A 12 -10.03 17.47 9.61
N ASN A 13 -9.23 16.57 9.01
CA ASN A 13 -8.09 16.95 8.20
C ASN A 13 -8.46 17.20 6.74
N ASP A 14 -7.91 18.27 6.18
CA ASP A 14 -8.03 18.61 4.76
C ASP A 14 -7.12 17.70 3.92
N GLY A 15 -7.69 16.62 3.37
CA GLY A 15 -6.97 15.68 2.51
C GLY A 15 -6.36 16.34 1.28
N VAL A 16 -7.04 17.34 0.72
CA VAL A 16 -6.53 18.10 -0.43
C VAL A 16 -5.25 18.84 -0.07
N LYS A 17 -5.22 19.48 1.11
CA LYS A 17 -4.04 20.20 1.60
C LYS A 17 -2.86 19.24 1.82
N THR A 18 -3.11 18.09 2.41
CA THR A 18 -2.06 17.08 2.67
C THR A 18 -1.48 16.54 1.36
N ILE A 19 -2.33 16.21 0.36
CA ILE A 19 -1.88 15.71 -0.96
C ILE A 19 -1.08 16.78 -1.72
N ARG A 20 -1.53 18.03 -1.71
CA ARG A 20 -0.78 19.14 -2.35
C ARG A 20 0.56 19.40 -1.69
N HIS A 21 0.62 19.28 -0.36
CA HIS A 21 1.90 19.38 0.35
C HIS A 21 2.84 18.23 -0.03
N ALA A 22 2.32 17.00 -0.16
CA ALA A 22 3.10 15.85 -0.61
C ALA A 22 3.78 16.13 -1.96
N HIS A 23 3.02 16.62 -2.95
CA HIS A 23 3.59 17.00 -4.24
C HIS A 23 4.64 18.12 -4.10
N ALA A 24 4.36 19.16 -3.32
CA ALA A 24 5.27 20.28 -3.10
C ALA A 24 6.63 19.89 -2.50
N ILE A 25 6.69 18.77 -1.76
CA ILE A 25 7.94 18.23 -1.19
C ILE A 25 8.52 17.05 -2.00
N GLY A 26 8.06 16.86 -3.25
CA GLY A 26 8.64 15.94 -4.22
C GLY A 26 8.00 14.55 -4.32
N VAL A 27 6.86 14.29 -3.67
CA VAL A 27 6.12 13.04 -3.88
C VAL A 27 5.39 13.11 -5.22
N THR A 28 5.63 12.12 -6.08
CA THR A 28 5.05 12.05 -7.42
C THR A 28 4.15 10.84 -7.66
N PHE A 29 4.16 9.83 -6.78
CA PHE A 29 3.32 8.64 -6.89
C PHE A 29 2.17 8.70 -5.86
N PHE A 30 0.92 8.68 -6.34
CA PHE A 30 -0.29 8.77 -5.52
C PHE A 30 -1.19 7.57 -5.75
N ASP A 31 -1.46 6.82 -4.67
CA ASP A 31 -2.25 5.60 -4.69
C ASP A 31 -3.61 5.81 -4.04
N THR A 32 -4.67 5.45 -4.76
CA THR A 32 -6.04 5.42 -4.29
C THR A 32 -6.75 4.12 -4.68
N ALA A 33 -8.05 4.02 -4.47
CA ALA A 33 -8.89 2.92 -4.92
C ALA A 33 -10.37 3.32 -4.89
N GLU A 34 -11.20 2.68 -5.72
CA GLU A 34 -12.66 2.86 -5.67
C GLU A 34 -13.22 2.50 -4.29
N LEU A 35 -12.68 1.43 -3.65
CA LEU A 35 -13.07 0.96 -2.33
C LEU A 35 -12.96 2.06 -1.25
N TYR A 36 -12.04 3.01 -1.39
CA TYR A 36 -11.80 4.02 -0.37
C TYR A 36 -12.89 5.09 -0.38
N GLY A 37 -13.95 4.86 0.41
CA GLY A 37 -15.14 5.70 0.44
C GLY A 37 -15.94 5.67 -0.87
N TRP A 38 -15.79 4.61 -1.66
CA TRP A 38 -16.55 4.36 -2.90
C TRP A 38 -16.54 5.56 -3.86
N GLY A 39 -15.32 6.05 -4.14
CA GLY A 39 -15.05 7.17 -5.02
C GLY A 39 -14.79 8.49 -4.29
N ASP A 40 -15.08 8.60 -2.99
CA ASP A 40 -14.82 9.86 -2.25
C ASP A 40 -13.33 10.17 -2.13
N ASN A 41 -12.49 9.14 -1.93
CA ASN A 41 -11.05 9.30 -1.90
C ASN A 41 -10.51 9.74 -3.27
N GLU A 42 -11.00 9.14 -4.34
CA GLU A 42 -10.64 9.52 -5.72
C GLU A 42 -11.00 10.97 -6.02
N ARG A 43 -12.17 11.47 -5.58
CA ARG A 43 -12.54 12.89 -5.73
C ARG A 43 -11.59 13.82 -5.00
N ILE A 44 -11.13 13.44 -3.80
CA ILE A 44 -10.15 14.22 -3.02
C ILE A 44 -8.81 14.24 -3.75
N VAL A 45 -8.32 13.10 -4.24
CA VAL A 45 -7.07 12.96 -4.98
C VAL A 45 -7.14 13.78 -6.27
N GLY A 46 -8.18 13.60 -7.08
CA GLY A 46 -8.36 14.33 -8.33
C GLY A 46 -8.40 15.84 -8.13
N LYS A 47 -9.20 16.32 -7.16
CA LYS A 47 -9.24 17.76 -6.80
C LYS A 47 -7.87 18.31 -6.36
N ALA A 48 -7.10 17.51 -5.64
CA ALA A 48 -5.80 17.94 -5.15
C ALA A 48 -4.78 18.04 -6.28
N LEU A 49 -4.75 17.05 -7.18
CA LEU A 49 -3.72 16.86 -8.20
C LEU A 49 -4.07 17.47 -9.56
N ALA A 50 -5.31 17.93 -9.78
CA ALA A 50 -5.71 18.55 -11.05
C ALA A 50 -4.73 19.62 -11.57
N PRO A 51 -4.17 20.53 -10.74
CA PRO A 51 -3.23 21.54 -11.23
C PRO A 51 -1.86 21.00 -11.68
N VAL A 52 -1.52 19.76 -11.29
CA VAL A 52 -0.20 19.14 -11.47
C VAL A 52 -0.31 17.71 -12.04
N ARG A 53 -1.40 17.43 -12.77
CA ARG A 53 -1.71 16.08 -13.30
C ARG A 53 -0.57 15.45 -14.07
N GLU A 54 0.11 16.27 -14.90
CA GLU A 54 1.20 15.80 -15.77
C GLU A 54 2.51 15.53 -15.03
N ASP A 55 2.64 16.01 -13.79
CA ASP A 55 3.85 15.85 -12.97
C ASP A 55 3.77 14.61 -12.06
N VAL A 56 2.64 13.89 -12.07
CA VAL A 56 2.37 12.84 -11.10
C VAL A 56 1.86 11.55 -11.72
N VAL A 57 2.12 10.45 -11.04
CA VAL A 57 1.56 9.12 -11.31
C VAL A 57 0.36 8.89 -10.39
N ILE A 58 -0.82 8.67 -10.97
CA ILE A 58 -2.04 8.33 -10.24
C ILE A 58 -2.36 6.85 -10.44
N ALA A 59 -2.39 6.10 -9.36
CA ALA A 59 -2.80 4.70 -9.33
C ALA A 59 -4.17 4.56 -8.65
N THR A 60 -5.06 3.77 -9.26
CA THR A 60 -6.32 3.34 -8.65
C THR A 60 -6.54 1.85 -8.82
N LYS A 61 -7.62 1.31 -8.21
CA LYS A 61 -7.82 -0.13 -8.13
C LYS A 61 -9.29 -0.50 -8.35
N PHE A 62 -9.53 -1.67 -8.97
CA PHE A 62 -10.84 -2.28 -9.14
C PHE A 62 -10.92 -3.65 -8.47
N GLY A 63 -12.10 -4.20 -8.36
CA GLY A 63 -12.32 -5.62 -8.05
C GLY A 63 -13.09 -5.89 -6.77
N TRP A 64 -13.36 -4.90 -5.93
CA TRP A 64 -14.23 -5.04 -4.77
C TRP A 64 -15.69 -4.74 -5.10
N THR A 65 -16.60 -5.39 -4.38
CA THR A 65 -18.05 -5.08 -4.39
C THR A 65 -18.46 -4.46 -3.04
N ARG A 66 -19.63 -3.81 -3.00
CA ARG A 66 -20.09 -3.09 -1.78
C ARG A 66 -20.38 -4.00 -0.60
N ASP A 67 -20.58 -5.29 -0.84
CA ASP A 67 -20.72 -6.35 0.15
C ASP A 67 -19.39 -7.02 0.51
N TYR A 68 -18.26 -6.40 0.11
CA TYR A 68 -16.91 -6.89 0.34
C TYR A 68 -16.60 -8.26 -0.31
N GLY A 69 -17.31 -8.61 -1.40
CA GLY A 69 -16.94 -9.68 -2.31
C GLY A 69 -16.02 -9.21 -3.43
N TYR A 70 -15.69 -10.10 -4.36
CA TYR A 70 -14.85 -9.81 -5.52
C TYR A 70 -15.67 -9.80 -6.81
N ASN A 71 -15.31 -8.94 -7.74
CA ASN A 71 -15.80 -8.96 -9.10
C ASN A 71 -14.78 -8.37 -10.06
N SER A 72 -14.10 -9.26 -10.80
CA SER A 72 -13.14 -8.87 -11.84
C SER A 72 -13.63 -9.23 -13.25
N ARG A 73 -14.95 -9.35 -13.46
CA ARG A 73 -15.50 -9.57 -14.80
C ARG A 73 -15.27 -8.35 -15.69
N PRO A 74 -15.04 -8.54 -17.00
CA PRO A 74 -14.70 -7.46 -17.94
C PRO A 74 -15.64 -6.26 -17.89
N GLU A 75 -16.95 -6.49 -17.82
CA GLU A 75 -17.94 -5.42 -17.75
C GLU A 75 -17.85 -4.61 -16.44
N HIS A 76 -17.50 -5.29 -15.33
CA HIS A 76 -17.33 -4.62 -14.06
C HIS A 76 -16.06 -3.78 -14.04
N ILE A 77 -14.93 -4.32 -14.54
CA ILE A 77 -13.66 -3.59 -14.66
C ILE A 77 -13.86 -2.29 -15.43
N ARG A 78 -14.50 -2.36 -16.60
CA ARG A 78 -14.78 -1.17 -17.45
C ARG A 78 -15.65 -0.15 -16.71
N LYS A 79 -16.72 -0.61 -16.06
CA LYS A 79 -17.63 0.26 -15.28
C LYS A 79 -16.92 0.95 -14.12
N VAL A 80 -16.06 0.22 -13.39
CA VAL A 80 -15.29 0.76 -12.28
C VAL A 80 -14.31 1.81 -12.78
N LEU A 81 -13.54 1.52 -13.83
CA LEU A 81 -12.61 2.49 -14.40
C LEU A 81 -13.33 3.76 -14.87
N ASP A 82 -14.44 3.65 -15.60
CA ASP A 82 -15.20 4.83 -16.06
C ASP A 82 -15.71 5.67 -14.88
N ASN A 83 -16.04 5.03 -13.74
CA ASN A 83 -16.40 5.74 -12.50
C ASN A 83 -15.17 6.40 -11.86
N SER A 84 -14.04 5.69 -11.78
CA SER A 84 -12.78 6.20 -11.21
C SER A 84 -12.28 7.42 -11.99
N LEU A 85 -12.27 7.36 -13.32
CA LEU A 85 -11.90 8.50 -14.18
C LEU A 85 -12.78 9.72 -13.91
N ARG A 86 -14.11 9.51 -13.78
CA ARG A 86 -15.05 10.59 -13.43
C ARG A 86 -14.81 11.15 -12.03
N CYS A 87 -14.55 10.30 -11.04
CA CYS A 87 -14.28 10.72 -9.67
C CYS A 87 -12.96 11.49 -9.57
N LEU A 88 -11.92 11.03 -10.24
CA LEU A 88 -10.61 11.69 -10.33
C LEU A 88 -10.64 12.96 -11.18
N GLY A 89 -11.61 13.09 -12.11
CA GLY A 89 -11.68 14.21 -13.05
C GLY A 89 -10.56 14.17 -14.10
N VAL A 90 -10.18 12.96 -14.54
CA VAL A 90 -9.11 12.73 -15.53
C VAL A 90 -9.59 11.84 -16.66
N GLU A 91 -8.92 11.86 -17.80
CA GLU A 91 -9.24 11.01 -18.96
C GLU A 91 -8.52 9.67 -18.92
N TYR A 92 -7.41 9.58 -18.19
CA TYR A 92 -6.65 8.34 -17.98
C TYR A 92 -6.03 8.26 -16.58
N VAL A 93 -5.70 7.04 -16.15
CA VAL A 93 -4.89 6.76 -14.96
C VAL A 93 -3.59 6.10 -15.38
N ASP A 94 -2.52 6.40 -14.65
CA ASP A 94 -1.20 5.84 -14.97
C ASP A 94 -1.11 4.37 -14.64
N VAL A 95 -1.74 3.94 -13.53
CA VAL A 95 -1.76 2.55 -13.08
C VAL A 95 -3.16 2.12 -12.67
N LEU A 96 -3.59 0.97 -13.18
CA LEU A 96 -4.83 0.33 -12.77
C LEU A 96 -4.51 -1.04 -12.16
N TYR A 97 -4.79 -1.21 -10.86
CA TYR A 97 -4.59 -2.47 -10.16
C TYR A 97 -5.84 -3.33 -10.11
N GLN A 98 -5.69 -4.65 -10.25
CA GLN A 98 -6.62 -5.57 -9.62
C GLN A 98 -6.35 -5.60 -8.11
N HIS A 99 -7.31 -5.13 -7.29
CA HIS A 99 -7.13 -4.92 -5.85
C HIS A 99 -6.98 -6.22 -5.06
N ARG A 100 -7.64 -7.29 -5.51
CA ARG A 100 -7.50 -8.68 -5.06
C ARG A 100 -7.78 -9.60 -6.25
N VAL A 101 -7.10 -10.73 -6.29
CA VAL A 101 -7.38 -11.78 -7.27
C VAL A 101 -8.79 -12.30 -7.04
N ASP A 102 -9.58 -12.35 -8.10
CA ASP A 102 -10.95 -12.90 -8.09
C ASP A 102 -10.87 -14.38 -8.50
N PRO A 103 -11.18 -15.33 -7.62
CA PRO A 103 -11.07 -16.75 -7.93
C PRO A 103 -12.11 -17.24 -8.97
N GLU A 104 -13.16 -16.45 -9.20
CA GLU A 104 -14.23 -16.77 -10.15
C GLU A 104 -13.94 -16.31 -11.59
N VAL A 105 -12.86 -15.53 -11.79
CA VAL A 105 -12.51 -14.97 -13.10
C VAL A 105 -11.07 -15.32 -13.46
N PRO A 106 -10.83 -16.02 -14.59
CA PRO A 106 -9.46 -16.28 -15.05
C PRO A 106 -8.62 -15.01 -15.12
N ILE A 107 -7.41 -15.06 -14.62
CA ILE A 107 -6.54 -13.87 -14.60
C ILE A 107 -6.20 -13.38 -16.02
N GLU A 108 -6.24 -14.27 -16.99
CA GLU A 108 -6.04 -13.96 -18.41
C GLU A 108 -7.16 -13.04 -18.94
N ASP A 109 -8.42 -13.26 -18.53
CA ASP A 109 -9.56 -12.42 -18.92
C ASP A 109 -9.47 -11.03 -18.28
N VAL A 110 -8.98 -10.97 -17.03
CA VAL A 110 -8.70 -9.71 -16.33
C VAL A 110 -7.59 -8.95 -17.07
N ALA A 111 -6.46 -9.62 -17.32
CA ALA A 111 -5.32 -9.02 -18.01
C ALA A 111 -5.67 -8.58 -19.44
N GLY A 112 -6.45 -9.40 -20.19
CA GLY A 112 -6.95 -9.05 -21.51
C GLY A 112 -7.86 -7.82 -21.50
N THR A 113 -8.73 -7.71 -20.48
CA THR A 113 -9.58 -6.51 -20.32
C THR A 113 -8.77 -5.27 -20.04
N VAL A 114 -7.76 -5.34 -19.16
CA VAL A 114 -6.90 -4.19 -18.87
C VAL A 114 -6.05 -3.84 -20.10
N LYS A 115 -5.59 -4.82 -20.88
CA LYS A 115 -4.92 -4.59 -22.16
C LYS A 115 -5.78 -3.75 -23.11
N ASP A 116 -7.07 -4.10 -23.29
CA ASP A 116 -7.97 -3.31 -24.12
C ASP A 116 -8.11 -1.86 -23.62
N LEU A 117 -8.09 -1.65 -22.30
CA LEU A 117 -8.18 -0.31 -21.70
C LEU A 117 -6.87 0.49 -21.89
N ILE A 118 -5.72 -0.19 -21.91
CA ILE A 118 -4.43 0.40 -22.26
C ILE A 118 -4.42 0.78 -23.75
N ASP A 119 -4.83 -0.13 -24.63
CA ASP A 119 -4.92 0.11 -26.07
C ASP A 119 -5.89 1.26 -26.39
N ALA A 120 -6.92 1.47 -25.56
CA ALA A 120 -7.86 2.60 -25.66
C ALA A 120 -7.33 3.92 -25.03
N GLY A 121 -6.12 3.94 -24.47
CA GLY A 121 -5.51 5.11 -23.85
C GLY A 121 -6.10 5.56 -22.51
N LYS A 122 -6.93 4.73 -21.86
CA LYS A 122 -7.55 5.02 -20.56
C LYS A 122 -6.67 4.62 -19.37
N VAL A 123 -5.72 3.73 -19.58
CA VAL A 123 -4.81 3.16 -18.56
C VAL A 123 -3.39 3.17 -19.13
N GLY A 124 -2.41 3.59 -18.34
CA GLY A 124 -1.00 3.52 -18.72
C GLY A 124 -0.41 2.12 -18.50
N HIS A 125 -0.61 1.56 -17.29
CA HIS A 125 0.03 0.33 -16.86
C HIS A 125 -0.92 -0.56 -16.06
N PHE A 126 -0.72 -1.88 -16.17
CA PHE A 126 -1.41 -2.87 -15.36
C PHE A 126 -0.63 -3.19 -14.09
N GLY A 127 -1.30 -3.25 -12.95
CA GLY A 127 -0.76 -3.71 -11.68
C GLY A 127 -1.61 -4.81 -11.05
N LEU A 128 -0.98 -5.63 -10.21
CA LEU A 128 -1.65 -6.62 -9.38
C LEU A 128 -1.46 -6.30 -7.90
N SER A 129 -2.40 -6.73 -7.06
CA SER A 129 -2.26 -6.63 -5.61
C SER A 129 -2.57 -7.99 -4.98
N GLU A 130 -1.69 -8.42 -4.06
CA GLU A 130 -1.82 -9.68 -3.33
C GLU A 130 -1.95 -10.91 -4.25
N ALA A 131 -1.19 -10.93 -5.36
CA ALA A 131 -1.14 -12.04 -6.30
C ALA A 131 0.09 -12.92 -6.04
N GLY A 132 -0.09 -14.24 -6.17
CA GLY A 132 1.00 -15.21 -6.07
C GLY A 132 1.81 -15.34 -7.37
N PRO A 133 2.96 -16.04 -7.32
CA PRO A 133 3.89 -16.16 -8.45
C PRO A 133 3.27 -16.69 -9.73
N GLU A 134 2.38 -17.68 -9.65
CA GLU A 134 1.75 -18.28 -10.83
C GLU A 134 0.77 -17.32 -11.48
N THR A 135 -0.10 -16.68 -10.69
CA THR A 135 -1.05 -15.67 -11.17
C THR A 135 -0.32 -14.50 -11.83
N ILE A 136 0.80 -14.05 -11.24
CA ILE A 136 1.62 -12.97 -11.82
C ILE A 136 2.15 -13.38 -13.21
N ARG A 137 2.71 -14.58 -13.37
CA ARG A 137 3.23 -15.06 -14.65
C ARG A 137 2.13 -15.16 -15.71
N ARG A 138 0.98 -15.71 -15.36
CA ARG A 138 -0.15 -15.88 -16.26
C ARG A 138 -0.70 -14.52 -16.72
N ALA A 139 -0.88 -13.58 -15.81
CA ALA A 139 -1.28 -12.21 -16.13
C ALA A 139 -0.27 -11.52 -17.05
N HIS A 140 1.03 -11.60 -16.68
CA HIS A 140 2.12 -10.95 -17.41
C HIS A 140 2.29 -11.47 -18.84
N ALA A 141 1.96 -12.74 -19.08
CA ALA A 141 2.00 -13.35 -20.43
C ALA A 141 0.92 -12.76 -21.38
N VAL A 142 -0.18 -12.23 -20.86
CA VAL A 142 -1.26 -11.60 -21.63
C VAL A 142 -1.05 -10.08 -21.76
N GLN A 143 -0.78 -9.44 -20.65
CA GLN A 143 -0.49 -8.00 -20.54
C GLN A 143 0.64 -7.81 -19.53
N PRO A 144 1.76 -7.19 -19.90
CA PRO A 144 2.84 -6.92 -18.96
C PRO A 144 2.34 -6.27 -17.67
N VAL A 145 2.61 -6.91 -16.54
CA VAL A 145 2.36 -6.36 -15.21
C VAL A 145 3.53 -5.45 -14.87
N ALA A 146 3.26 -4.17 -14.63
CA ALA A 146 4.30 -3.20 -14.32
C ALA A 146 4.69 -3.22 -12.84
N MET A 147 3.75 -3.51 -11.94
CA MET A 147 4.02 -3.51 -10.51
C MET A 147 3.08 -4.41 -9.72
N LEU A 148 3.62 -4.97 -8.62
CA LEU A 148 2.88 -5.70 -7.60
C LEU A 148 2.73 -4.83 -6.35
N GLN A 149 1.52 -4.75 -5.81
CA GLN A 149 1.27 -4.09 -4.53
C GLN A 149 0.88 -5.13 -3.47
N THR A 150 1.70 -5.30 -2.43
CA THR A 150 1.45 -6.24 -1.33
C THR A 150 1.93 -5.66 -0.01
N GLU A 151 1.37 -6.08 1.13
CA GLU A 151 1.85 -5.65 2.44
C GLU A 151 3.31 -6.06 2.63
N TYR A 152 4.18 -5.07 2.91
CA TYR A 152 5.57 -5.32 3.24
C TYR A 152 6.08 -4.26 4.22
N SER A 153 6.71 -4.72 5.28
CA SER A 153 7.27 -3.87 6.33
C SER A 153 8.20 -4.71 7.21
N LEU A 154 8.82 -4.10 8.19
CA LEU A 154 9.53 -4.83 9.24
C LEU A 154 8.66 -5.89 9.97
N PHE A 155 7.32 -5.74 9.92
CA PHE A 155 6.37 -6.65 10.55
C PHE A 155 5.79 -7.73 9.62
N GLU A 156 5.82 -7.49 8.31
CA GLU A 156 5.28 -8.42 7.32
C GLU A 156 6.31 -8.68 6.24
N ARG A 157 6.74 -9.93 6.10
CA ARG A 157 7.82 -10.30 5.20
C ARG A 157 7.47 -11.49 4.27
N ASP A 158 6.26 -12.04 4.37
CA ASP A 158 5.86 -13.21 3.58
C ASP A 158 6.02 -13.01 2.07
N VAL A 159 5.84 -11.77 1.59
CA VAL A 159 5.97 -11.41 0.17
C VAL A 159 7.40 -11.59 -0.37
N GLU A 160 8.41 -11.72 0.46
CA GLU A 160 9.80 -11.94 0.00
C GLU A 160 9.91 -13.20 -0.87
N ALA A 161 9.05 -14.19 -0.65
CA ALA A 161 8.94 -15.39 -1.50
C ALA A 161 8.55 -15.08 -2.95
N VAL A 162 7.95 -13.91 -3.22
CA VAL A 162 7.52 -13.48 -4.57
C VAL A 162 8.62 -12.69 -5.30
N PHE A 163 9.60 -12.12 -4.60
CA PHE A 163 10.65 -11.29 -5.19
C PHE A 163 11.41 -11.92 -6.36
N PRO A 164 11.73 -13.24 -6.36
CA PRO A 164 12.39 -13.85 -7.51
C PRO A 164 11.60 -13.69 -8.83
N VAL A 165 10.26 -13.83 -8.79
CA VAL A 165 9.45 -13.67 -9.99
C VAL A 165 9.34 -12.19 -10.42
N LEU A 166 9.30 -11.26 -9.45
CA LEU A 166 9.31 -9.82 -9.77
C LEU A 166 10.61 -9.43 -10.47
N SER A 167 11.75 -9.88 -9.96
CA SER A 167 13.06 -9.63 -10.55
C SER A 167 13.17 -10.24 -11.95
N GLU A 168 12.72 -11.49 -12.16
CA GLU A 168 12.74 -12.16 -13.45
C GLU A 168 11.94 -11.43 -14.52
N LEU A 169 10.77 -10.89 -14.13
CA LEU A 169 9.84 -10.23 -15.06
C LEU A 169 10.01 -8.70 -15.13
N GLY A 170 10.95 -8.13 -14.37
CA GLY A 170 11.16 -6.67 -14.32
C GLY A 170 9.99 -5.90 -13.71
N ILE A 171 9.29 -6.49 -12.73
CA ILE A 171 8.11 -5.93 -12.09
C ILE A 171 8.52 -5.10 -10.86
N GLY A 172 8.06 -3.85 -10.79
CA GLY A 172 8.22 -2.99 -9.62
C GLY A 172 7.39 -3.48 -8.43
N PHE A 173 7.80 -3.08 -7.21
CA PHE A 173 7.10 -3.48 -6.00
C PHE A 173 6.66 -2.28 -5.16
N VAL A 174 5.38 -2.28 -4.75
CA VAL A 174 4.74 -1.19 -4.02
C VAL A 174 4.25 -1.68 -2.66
N PRO A 175 5.06 -1.55 -1.59
CA PRO A 175 4.67 -1.92 -0.24
C PRO A 175 3.51 -1.06 0.27
N TYR A 176 2.36 -1.65 0.56
CA TYR A 176 1.35 -0.97 1.36
C TYR A 176 1.53 -1.27 2.86
N SER A 177 0.94 -0.45 3.73
CA SER A 177 1.14 -0.51 5.19
C SER A 177 2.62 -0.57 5.63
N PRO A 178 3.52 0.22 5.02
CA PRO A 178 4.97 0.13 5.24
C PRO A 178 5.38 0.45 6.68
N LEU A 179 4.48 1.09 7.45
CA LEU A 179 4.66 1.37 8.88
C LEU A 179 3.86 0.42 9.79
N GLY A 180 3.50 -0.78 9.30
CA GLY A 180 2.75 -1.77 10.07
C GLY A 180 1.46 -1.18 10.63
N ARG A 181 0.66 -0.51 9.81
CA ARG A 181 -0.60 0.17 10.22
C ARG A 181 -0.43 1.18 11.35
N GLY A 182 0.76 1.75 11.49
CA GLY A 182 1.13 2.72 12.51
C GLY A 182 1.83 2.13 13.73
N PHE A 183 2.03 0.82 13.81
CA PHE A 183 2.77 0.19 14.91
C PHE A 183 4.24 0.66 14.92
N LEU A 184 4.87 0.70 13.75
CA LEU A 184 6.27 1.13 13.53
C LEU A 184 6.48 2.66 13.65
N THR A 185 5.49 3.39 14.14
CA THR A 185 5.64 4.82 14.52
C THR A 185 6.00 4.99 16.00
N GLY A 186 5.98 3.92 16.80
CA GLY A 186 6.16 3.96 18.23
C GLY A 186 4.98 4.53 19.02
N SER A 187 3.80 4.71 18.36
CA SER A 187 2.60 5.33 18.97
C SER A 187 1.41 4.35 19.04
N ALA A 188 1.64 3.04 18.86
CA ALA A 188 0.60 2.04 18.95
C ALA A 188 0.00 1.99 20.37
N LYS A 189 -1.34 1.83 20.43
CA LYS A 189 -2.09 1.65 21.66
C LYS A 189 -2.64 0.23 21.69
N PRO A 190 -3.04 -0.30 22.86
CA PRO A 190 -3.77 -1.57 22.94
C PRO A 190 -5.05 -1.56 22.10
N ALA A 191 -5.48 -2.72 21.58
CA ALA A 191 -6.67 -2.85 20.74
C ALA A 191 -7.92 -2.19 21.34
N ALA A 192 -8.09 -2.32 22.66
CA ALA A 192 -9.24 -1.78 23.40
C ALA A 192 -9.32 -0.23 23.39
N ASP A 193 -8.23 0.46 23.08
CA ASP A 193 -8.15 1.93 23.08
C ASP A 193 -8.48 2.54 21.70
N TYR A 194 -8.79 1.69 20.71
CA TYR A 194 -9.24 2.13 19.40
C TYR A 194 -10.76 2.07 19.28
N ASP A 195 -11.32 2.96 18.44
CA ASP A 195 -12.73 2.90 18.07
C ASP A 195 -13.03 1.53 17.41
N LYS A 196 -14.23 0.99 17.62
CA LYS A 196 -14.64 -0.31 17.04
C LYS A 196 -14.66 -0.31 15.51
N SER A 197 -14.78 0.84 14.87
CA SER A 197 -14.68 1.01 13.42
C SER A 197 -13.23 1.06 12.91
N ASP A 198 -12.25 1.17 13.81
CA ASP A 198 -10.85 1.13 13.45
C ASP A 198 -10.37 -0.32 13.38
N MET A 199 -9.79 -0.70 12.24
CA MET A 199 -9.35 -2.08 12.01
C MET A 199 -8.35 -2.58 13.05
N ARG A 200 -7.61 -1.71 13.72
CA ARG A 200 -6.65 -2.06 14.78
C ARG A 200 -7.31 -2.61 16.03
N SER A 201 -8.60 -2.38 16.22
CA SER A 201 -9.36 -2.94 17.35
C SER A 201 -9.51 -4.47 17.27
N PHE A 202 -9.39 -5.06 16.07
CA PHE A 202 -9.48 -6.51 15.83
C PHE A 202 -8.29 -7.12 15.10
N ASP A 203 -7.27 -6.33 14.79
CA ASP A 203 -6.03 -6.78 14.15
C ASP A 203 -5.27 -7.74 15.07
N PRO A 204 -4.84 -8.93 14.60
CA PRO A 204 -4.14 -9.91 15.43
C PRO A 204 -2.85 -9.40 16.08
N ARG A 205 -2.15 -8.46 15.45
CA ARG A 205 -0.91 -7.85 15.98
C ARG A 205 -1.17 -6.94 17.19
N TRP A 206 -2.42 -6.48 17.36
CA TRP A 206 -2.85 -5.64 18.50
C TRP A 206 -3.47 -6.44 19.63
N GLN A 207 -3.67 -7.76 19.47
CA GLN A 207 -4.26 -8.58 20.51
C GLN A 207 -3.24 -8.92 21.61
N PRO A 208 -3.71 -9.20 22.84
CA PRO A 208 -2.84 -9.57 23.98
C PRO A 208 -1.86 -10.69 23.61
N GLY A 209 -0.64 -10.58 24.07
CA GLY A 209 0.45 -11.52 23.78
C GLY A 209 1.28 -11.09 22.56
N ALA A 210 0.65 -10.82 21.41
CA ALA A 210 1.33 -10.28 20.25
C ALA A 210 1.66 -8.78 20.43
N PHE A 211 0.73 -8.01 21.00
CA PHE A 211 0.90 -6.57 21.21
C PHE A 211 2.13 -6.27 22.06
N GLU A 212 2.32 -6.92 23.21
CA GLU A 212 3.44 -6.67 24.12
C GLU A 212 4.78 -7.01 23.48
N GLN A 213 4.84 -8.10 22.73
CA GLN A 213 6.06 -8.50 22.01
C GLN A 213 6.41 -7.48 20.90
N ASN A 214 5.40 -7.00 20.16
CA ASN A 214 5.58 -5.98 19.13
C ASN A 214 6.02 -4.65 19.75
N VAL A 215 5.46 -4.24 20.89
CA VAL A 215 5.88 -3.02 21.62
C VAL A 215 7.33 -3.13 22.03
N GLU A 216 7.78 -4.26 22.55
CA GLU A 216 9.18 -4.44 22.93
C GLU A 216 10.12 -4.39 21.71
N ALA A 217 9.76 -5.04 20.60
CA ALA A 217 10.53 -4.97 19.35
C ALA A 217 10.63 -3.52 18.85
N VAL A 218 9.51 -2.78 18.83
CA VAL A 218 9.51 -1.37 18.40
C VAL A 218 10.30 -0.48 19.37
N ARG A 219 10.30 -0.80 20.67
CA ARG A 219 11.15 -0.10 21.64
C ARG A 219 12.65 -0.25 21.31
N GLN A 220 13.09 -1.47 20.96
CA GLN A 220 14.48 -1.72 20.54
C GLN A 220 14.82 -1.00 19.23
N LEU A 221 13.94 -1.08 18.21
CA LEU A 221 14.10 -0.32 16.97
C LEU A 221 14.16 1.20 17.21
N THR A 222 13.38 1.70 18.18
CA THR A 222 13.40 3.13 18.55
C THR A 222 14.75 3.54 19.13
N LEU A 223 15.37 2.71 19.96
CA LEU A 223 16.72 2.98 20.49
C LEU A 223 17.77 3.01 19.36
N LEU A 224 17.68 2.07 18.41
CA LEU A 224 18.54 2.07 17.23
C LEU A 224 18.35 3.36 16.40
N ALA A 225 17.12 3.74 16.13
CA ALA A 225 16.80 4.97 15.39
C ALA A 225 17.33 6.22 16.11
N GLN A 226 17.13 6.32 17.43
CA GLN A 226 17.63 7.43 18.25
C GLN A 226 19.16 7.55 18.22
N ALA A 227 19.86 6.44 18.25
CA ALA A 227 21.33 6.43 18.13
C ALA A 227 21.81 6.99 16.77
N ARG A 228 20.95 6.97 15.76
CA ARG A 228 21.18 7.54 14.42
C ARG A 228 20.59 8.95 14.24
N GLY A 229 19.97 9.52 15.28
CA GLY A 229 19.31 10.83 15.22
C GLY A 229 18.05 10.88 14.35
N ILE A 230 17.41 9.72 14.08
CA ILE A 230 16.19 9.60 13.25
C ILE A 230 15.01 9.06 14.06
N LYS A 231 13.83 9.08 13.46
CA LYS A 231 12.62 8.46 14.02
C LYS A 231 12.53 6.99 13.63
N VAL A 232 11.83 6.18 14.45
CA VAL A 232 11.61 4.75 14.15
C VAL A 232 10.80 4.55 12.87
N SER A 233 9.88 5.45 12.54
CA SER A 233 9.16 5.50 11.26
C SER A 233 10.11 5.68 10.07
N GLN A 234 11.11 6.55 10.19
CA GLN A 234 12.14 6.76 9.17
C GLN A 234 13.05 5.53 9.04
N LEU A 235 13.43 4.90 10.16
CA LEU A 235 14.19 3.64 10.16
C LEU A 235 13.43 2.55 9.40
N ALA A 236 12.12 2.40 9.66
CA ALA A 236 11.28 1.39 9.01
C ALA A 236 11.13 1.63 7.50
N LEU A 237 10.95 2.87 7.06
CA LEU A 237 10.86 3.21 5.65
C LEU A 237 12.21 3.10 4.94
N ALA A 238 13.30 3.54 5.57
CA ALA A 238 14.65 3.39 5.04
C ALA A 238 15.03 1.92 4.88
N TRP A 239 14.60 1.06 5.83
CA TRP A 239 14.81 -0.38 5.70
C TRP A 239 14.11 -0.95 4.44
N LEU A 240 12.89 -0.51 4.13
CA LEU A 240 12.21 -0.91 2.89
C LEU A 240 12.97 -0.46 1.66
N LEU A 241 13.42 0.79 1.62
CA LEU A 241 14.20 1.33 0.50
C LEU A 241 15.54 0.60 0.31
N ALA A 242 16.14 0.09 1.39
CA ALA A 242 17.37 -0.69 1.35
C ALA A 242 17.18 -2.12 0.79
N GLN A 243 15.93 -2.60 0.58
CA GLN A 243 15.68 -3.92 0.01
C GLN A 243 15.82 -3.96 -1.53
N GLY A 244 15.82 -2.81 -2.21
CA GLY A 244 16.07 -2.74 -3.66
C GLY A 244 15.48 -1.49 -4.33
N ASP A 245 16.07 -1.10 -5.44
CA ASP A 245 15.70 0.11 -6.21
C ASP A 245 14.31 0.01 -6.87
N HIS A 246 13.75 -1.19 -6.96
CA HIS A 246 12.42 -1.45 -7.52
C HIS A 246 11.29 -1.28 -6.48
N ILE A 247 11.61 -0.90 -5.24
CA ILE A 247 10.66 -0.80 -4.12
C ILE A 247 10.24 0.65 -3.89
N VAL A 248 8.93 0.92 -4.00
CA VAL A 248 8.34 2.24 -3.82
C VAL A 248 7.26 2.17 -2.72
N PRO A 249 7.59 2.45 -1.44
CA PRO A 249 6.62 2.39 -0.36
C PRO A 249 5.59 3.53 -0.44
N ILE A 250 4.34 3.22 -0.03
CA ILE A 250 3.22 4.17 -0.03
C ILE A 250 2.69 4.45 1.40
N PRO A 251 3.47 5.14 2.26
CA PRO A 251 3.04 5.45 3.62
C PRO A 251 1.87 6.44 3.63
N GLY A 252 0.70 5.99 4.07
CA GLY A 252 -0.50 6.83 4.18
C GLY A 252 -0.50 7.68 5.45
N THR A 253 -0.79 8.98 5.33
CA THR A 253 -0.97 9.88 6.49
C THR A 253 -1.97 10.99 6.21
N ARG A 254 -2.55 11.53 7.30
CA ARG A 254 -3.38 12.75 7.31
C ARG A 254 -2.65 13.97 7.88
N SER A 255 -1.45 13.77 8.43
CA SER A 255 -0.68 14.80 9.09
C SER A 255 0.48 15.26 8.23
N ILE A 256 0.56 16.56 7.98
CA ILE A 256 1.67 17.18 7.24
C ILE A 256 3.00 16.88 7.94
N ALA A 257 3.07 17.03 9.26
CA ALA A 257 4.30 16.75 10.01
C ALA A 257 4.77 15.28 9.87
N ARG A 258 3.83 14.32 9.86
CA ARG A 258 4.18 12.91 9.60
C ARG A 258 4.54 12.65 8.14
N LEU A 259 3.96 13.40 7.22
CA LEU A 259 4.32 13.32 5.81
C LEU A 259 5.77 13.78 5.60
N ASP A 260 6.16 14.92 6.17
CA ASP A 260 7.54 15.42 6.13
C ASP A 260 8.52 14.41 6.75
N GLU A 261 8.14 13.82 7.89
CA GLU A 261 8.90 12.77 8.56
C GLU A 261 9.08 11.54 7.65
N ASN A 262 8.00 11.08 7.01
CA ASN A 262 8.04 9.90 6.14
C ASN A 262 8.90 10.15 4.89
N VAL A 263 8.77 11.32 4.25
CA VAL A 263 9.58 11.68 3.07
C VAL A 263 11.07 11.81 3.44
N GLY A 264 11.36 12.29 4.63
CA GLY A 264 12.74 12.36 5.15
C GLY A 264 13.44 11.00 5.22
N ALA A 265 12.71 9.88 5.24
CA ALA A 265 13.31 8.54 5.19
C ALA A 265 14.10 8.25 3.91
N ALA A 266 13.77 8.91 2.80
CA ALA A 266 14.49 8.76 1.54
C ALA A 266 15.94 9.26 1.58
N HIS A 267 16.30 10.02 2.61
CA HIS A 267 17.67 10.51 2.83
C HIS A 267 18.42 9.74 3.91
N VAL A 268 17.83 8.65 4.43
CA VAL A 268 18.44 7.83 5.48
C VAL A 268 19.14 6.63 4.85
N GLU A 269 20.46 6.58 4.97
CA GLU A 269 21.26 5.43 4.57
C GLU A 269 21.49 4.53 5.77
N LEU A 270 21.15 3.25 5.64
CA LEU A 270 21.41 2.21 6.65
C LEU A 270 22.67 1.44 6.32
N SER A 271 23.56 1.32 7.32
CA SER A 271 24.76 0.50 7.20
C SER A 271 24.43 -0.99 7.29
N ALA A 272 25.39 -1.85 6.91
CA ALA A 272 25.25 -3.29 7.08
C ALA A 272 25.02 -3.68 8.56
N ASP A 273 25.64 -2.97 9.51
CA ASP A 273 25.48 -3.19 10.94
C ASP A 273 24.05 -2.81 11.40
N ASP A 274 23.46 -1.73 10.86
CA ASP A 274 22.06 -1.38 11.15
C ASP A 274 21.10 -2.47 10.65
N LEU A 275 21.30 -2.94 9.43
CA LEU A 275 20.47 -4.00 8.83
C LEU A 275 20.60 -5.30 9.64
N ALA A 276 21.81 -5.65 10.09
CA ALA A 276 22.03 -6.82 10.93
C ALA A 276 21.36 -6.68 12.31
N GLU A 277 21.39 -5.49 12.91
CA GLU A 277 20.74 -5.24 14.20
C GLU A 277 19.20 -5.28 14.05
N ILE A 278 18.65 -4.70 12.97
CA ILE A 278 17.22 -4.80 12.65
C ILE A 278 16.81 -6.28 12.50
N ALA A 279 17.59 -7.07 11.76
CA ALA A 279 17.33 -8.50 11.58
C ALA A 279 17.44 -9.29 12.90
N ARG A 280 18.28 -8.88 13.84
CA ARG A 280 18.37 -9.46 15.18
C ARG A 280 17.12 -9.16 16.03
N ILE A 281 16.57 -7.95 15.91
CA ILE A 281 15.37 -7.53 16.65
C ILE A 281 14.10 -8.21 16.08
N LEU A 282 13.98 -8.27 14.76
CA LEU A 282 12.83 -8.84 14.04
C LEU A 282 13.31 -9.80 12.94
N PRO A 283 13.74 -11.02 13.29
CA PRO A 283 14.31 -11.95 12.31
C PRO A 283 13.33 -12.46 11.26
N SER A 284 12.05 -12.55 11.61
CA SER A 284 11.00 -13.10 10.74
C SER A 284 9.74 -12.22 10.65
N GLY A 285 9.84 -10.96 11.04
CA GLY A 285 8.69 -10.05 11.08
C GLY A 285 8.10 -9.86 12.47
N GLY A 286 6.92 -9.21 12.52
CA GLY A 286 6.20 -8.93 13.77
C GLY A 286 5.45 -10.15 14.30
N PHE A 287 4.98 -10.04 15.54
CA PHE A 287 4.19 -11.07 16.22
C PHE A 287 2.70 -10.91 15.90
N GLY A 288 2.02 -12.01 15.57
CA GLY A 288 0.63 -12.03 15.12
C GLY A 288 0.49 -11.92 13.60
N ALA A 289 -0.52 -12.61 13.05
CA ALA A 289 -0.84 -12.56 11.62
C ALA A 289 -1.26 -11.16 11.19
N ARG A 290 -1.06 -10.82 9.91
CA ARG A 290 -1.42 -9.51 9.36
C ARG A 290 -2.94 -9.27 9.22
N TYR A 291 -3.71 -10.36 9.14
CA TYR A 291 -5.17 -10.36 9.13
C TYR A 291 -5.71 -11.53 9.96
N PRO A 292 -6.96 -11.45 10.44
CA PRO A 292 -7.70 -12.67 10.85
C PRO A 292 -7.73 -13.67 9.69
N GLU A 293 -7.72 -14.97 10.00
CA GLU A 293 -7.62 -16.07 9.04
C GLU A 293 -8.60 -15.94 7.85
N ALA A 294 -9.84 -15.53 8.13
CA ALA A 294 -10.87 -15.35 7.11
C ALA A 294 -10.58 -14.25 6.07
N PHE A 295 -9.63 -13.35 6.34
CA PHE A 295 -9.26 -12.24 5.48
C PHE A 295 -7.84 -12.35 4.91
N MET A 296 -7.16 -13.46 5.22
CA MET A 296 -5.82 -13.70 4.66
C MET A 296 -5.90 -13.88 3.15
N PRO A 297 -5.13 -13.11 2.36
CA PRO A 297 -5.04 -13.32 0.93
C PRO A 297 -4.53 -14.72 0.60
N GLN A 298 -5.18 -15.39 -0.33
CA GLN A 298 -4.70 -16.66 -0.87
C GLN A 298 -3.84 -16.34 -2.10
N TRP A 299 -2.54 -16.56 -1.98
CA TRP A 299 -1.63 -16.41 -3.12
C TRP A 299 -1.66 -17.66 -3.98
N THR A 300 -2.44 -17.60 -5.02
CA THR A 300 -2.54 -18.65 -6.04
C THR A 300 -1.70 -18.29 -7.25
#